data_8d7d8f3de3cc008b2fa8cc8d7a185974
#
_entry.id   8d7d8f3de3cc008b2fa8cc8d7a185974
#
_cell.length_a   1.000
_cell.length_b   1.000
_cell.length_c   1.000
_cell.angle_alpha   90.00
_cell.angle_beta   90.00
_cell.angle_gamma   90.00
#
_symmetry.space_group_name_H-M   'P 1'
#
loop_
_entity.id
_entity.type
_entity.pdbx_description
1 polymer ?
#
loop_
_entity_poly.entity_id
_entity_poly.type
_entity_poly.pdbx_seq_one_letter_code
_entity_poly.pdbx_strand_id
1 'polypeptide(L)'
;EFRRVLFRSQLPDALSLLFGATGDTFGAGTTGEVCAFALLLGLAYMLWKKVITWHIPVSIIATVFVFSGLMHLANPVYANPLAVIFSGGLMLGAIFMATDYVTSPMTHKGMLIYGVCIGLLTVIIRNWGSYPEGMSFAILIMNAFTPLINTYVKPKRFGEKPAKK
;
A
#
# COMPACT_ATOMS: atom_id res chain seq x y z
N GLU A 1 -11.44 -4.47 -19.84
CA GLU A 1 -12.01 -3.09 -19.78
C GLU A 1 -11.79 -2.42 -18.44
N PHE A 2 -12.00 -3.08 -17.31
CA PHE A 2 -11.77 -2.55 -15.97
C PHE A 2 -10.34 -1.99 -15.79
N ARG A 3 -9.35 -2.66 -16.37
CA ARG A 3 -7.95 -2.25 -16.35
C ARG A 3 -7.66 -0.96 -17.13
N ARG A 4 -8.36 -0.73 -18.23
CA ARG A 4 -8.20 0.50 -19.03
C ARG A 4 -8.83 1.71 -18.36
N VAL A 5 -9.86 1.51 -17.56
CA VAL A 5 -10.58 2.57 -16.84
C VAL A 5 -9.81 3.01 -15.60
N LEU A 6 -9.22 2.08 -14.83
CA LEU A 6 -8.51 2.42 -13.58
C LEU A 6 -7.17 3.14 -13.78
N PHE A 7 -6.52 3.01 -14.95
CA PHE A 7 -5.15 3.52 -15.14
C PHE A 7 -4.99 4.48 -16.31
N ARG A 8 -6.06 4.78 -17.04
CA ARG A 8 -6.11 5.87 -18.01
C ARG A 8 -6.93 7.02 -17.47
N SER A 9 -6.65 8.25 -17.91
CA SER A 9 -7.11 9.58 -17.56
C SER A 9 -8.61 9.82 -17.24
N GLN A 10 -9.39 8.81 -16.95
CA GLN A 10 -10.83 8.87 -16.65
C GLN A 10 -11.19 8.44 -15.23
N LEU A 11 -10.20 8.45 -14.31
CA LEU A 11 -10.51 8.23 -12.90
C LEU A 11 -11.32 9.42 -12.36
N PRO A 12 -12.35 9.17 -11.52
CA PRO A 12 -13.04 10.22 -10.79
C PRO A 12 -12.06 11.08 -10.01
N ASP A 13 -12.43 12.31 -9.74
CA ASP A 13 -11.62 13.21 -8.93
C ASP A 13 -11.21 12.56 -7.61
N ALA A 14 -9.98 12.79 -7.17
CA ALA A 14 -9.44 12.23 -5.93
C ALA A 14 -10.33 12.52 -4.71
N LEU A 15 -11.07 13.63 -4.72
CA LEU A 15 -12.03 13.99 -3.68
C LEU A 15 -13.26 13.09 -3.68
N SER A 16 -13.79 12.73 -4.84
CA SER A 16 -14.94 11.82 -4.92
C SER A 16 -14.58 10.39 -4.48
N LEU A 17 -13.35 9.94 -4.78
CA LEU A 17 -12.81 8.68 -4.27
C LEU A 17 -12.59 8.70 -2.75
N LEU A 18 -12.16 9.84 -2.21
CA LEU A 18 -11.94 9.99 -0.76
C LEU A 18 -13.24 9.83 0.03
N PHE A 19 -14.34 10.43 -0.45
CA PHE A 19 -15.65 10.39 0.22
C PHE A 19 -16.55 9.24 -0.24
N GLY A 20 -16.13 8.45 -1.22
CA GLY A 20 -16.93 7.36 -1.76
C GLY A 20 -18.13 7.83 -2.61
N ALA A 21 -18.16 9.09 -3.02
CA ALA A 21 -19.18 9.64 -3.89
C ALA A 21 -18.94 9.30 -5.36
N THR A 22 -18.74 8.03 -5.64
CA THR A 22 -18.61 7.51 -7.01
C THR A 22 -20.02 7.25 -7.52
N GLY A 23 -20.62 8.20 -8.22
CA GLY A 23 -21.96 8.04 -8.81
C GLY A 23 -22.11 6.77 -9.66
N ASP A 24 -23.31 6.50 -10.17
CA ASP A 24 -23.72 5.27 -10.89
C ASP A 24 -22.79 4.78 -12.02
N THR A 25 -21.80 5.55 -12.42
CA THR A 25 -20.85 5.22 -13.49
C THR A 25 -19.64 4.42 -13.03
N PHE A 26 -19.39 4.34 -11.71
CA PHE A 26 -18.28 3.58 -11.13
C PHE A 26 -18.80 2.42 -10.28
N GLY A 27 -19.49 1.50 -10.93
CA GLY A 27 -19.84 0.23 -10.33
C GLY A 27 -18.60 -0.58 -10.06
N ALA A 28 -18.42 -0.94 -8.79
CA ALA A 28 -17.57 -2.01 -8.34
C ALA A 28 -16.19 -1.66 -7.76
N GLY A 29 -16.18 -0.88 -6.69
CA GLY A 29 -15.29 -1.21 -5.59
C GLY A 29 -16.03 -2.15 -4.63
N THR A 30 -15.33 -3.07 -3.99
CA THR A 30 -15.90 -3.86 -2.89
C THR A 30 -16.39 -2.88 -1.80
N THR A 31 -17.52 -3.17 -1.19
CA THR A 31 -18.21 -2.25 -0.24
C THR A 31 -17.30 -1.69 0.88
N GLY A 32 -16.20 -2.38 1.21
CA GLY A 32 -15.20 -1.96 2.20
C GLY A 32 -14.11 -1.01 1.69
N GLU A 33 -14.03 -0.76 0.39
CA GLU A 33 -12.96 0.03 -0.25
C GLU A 33 -13.44 1.40 -0.73
N VAL A 34 -14.75 1.60 -0.76
CA VAL A 34 -15.39 2.75 -1.40
C VAL A 34 -15.07 4.07 -0.69
N CYS A 35 -14.85 4.08 0.62
CA CYS A 35 -14.61 5.29 1.38
C CYS A 35 -13.20 5.30 2.00
N ALA A 36 -12.24 5.93 1.31
CA ALA A 36 -10.87 6.06 1.81
C ALA A 36 -10.80 6.88 3.12
N PHE A 37 -11.72 7.81 3.34
CA PHE A 37 -11.81 8.60 4.57
C PHE A 37 -12.09 7.72 5.80
N ALA A 38 -13.01 6.76 5.68
CA ALA A 38 -13.31 5.82 6.76
C ALA A 38 -12.10 4.93 7.09
N LEU A 39 -11.34 4.51 6.08
CA LEU A 39 -10.10 3.73 6.26
C LEU A 39 -9.01 4.55 6.96
N LEU A 40 -8.89 5.84 6.64
CA LEU A 40 -7.95 6.75 7.32
C LEU A 40 -8.34 6.99 8.79
N LEU A 41 -9.63 7.10 9.10
CA LEU A 41 -10.10 7.14 10.48
C LEU A 41 -9.76 5.85 11.24
N GLY A 42 -9.94 4.70 10.60
CA GLY A 42 -9.51 3.40 11.15
C GLY A 42 -8.02 3.36 11.42
N LEU A 43 -7.19 3.84 10.48
CA LEU A 43 -5.75 3.97 10.66
C LEU A 43 -5.39 4.85 11.86
N ALA A 44 -6.00 6.03 11.95
CA ALA A 44 -5.77 6.97 13.06
C ALA A 44 -6.11 6.34 14.41
N TYR A 45 -7.23 5.63 14.50
CA TYR A 45 -7.63 4.93 15.71
C TYR A 45 -6.64 3.82 16.10
N MET A 46 -6.21 2.98 15.13
CA MET A 46 -5.26 1.90 15.39
C MET A 46 -3.87 2.42 15.79
N LEU A 47 -3.42 3.54 15.21
CA LEU A 47 -2.19 4.21 15.61
C LEU A 47 -2.30 4.82 17.01
N TRP A 48 -3.43 5.44 17.33
CA TRP A 48 -3.68 6.01 18.69
C TRP A 48 -3.67 4.93 19.76
N LYS A 49 -4.30 3.81 19.49
CA LYS A 49 -4.28 2.64 20.39
C LYS A 49 -2.96 1.87 20.37
N LYS A 50 -1.99 2.27 19.53
CA LYS A 50 -0.69 1.59 19.34
C LYS A 50 -0.83 0.12 18.97
N VAL A 51 -1.90 -0.23 18.27
CA VAL A 51 -2.12 -1.58 17.76
C VAL A 51 -1.20 -1.87 16.59
N ILE A 52 -0.93 -0.89 15.73
CA ILE A 52 -0.04 -1.02 14.57
C ILE A 52 1.06 0.04 14.60
N THR A 53 2.16 -0.25 13.90
CA THR A 53 3.24 0.71 13.68
C THR A 53 3.02 1.46 12.36
N TRP A 54 3.30 2.74 12.35
CA TRP A 54 3.12 3.61 11.18
C TRP A 54 4.08 3.31 10.01
N HIS A 55 5.17 2.55 10.27
CA HIS A 55 6.24 2.30 9.30
C HIS A 55 5.74 1.61 8.01
N ILE A 56 4.91 0.57 8.14
CA ILE A 56 4.43 -0.22 7.00
C ILE A 56 3.44 0.58 6.14
N PRO A 57 2.33 1.14 6.68
CA PRO A 57 1.37 1.89 5.87
C PRO A 57 2.01 3.09 5.17
N VAL A 58 2.84 3.84 5.89
CA VAL A 58 3.48 5.04 5.34
C VAL A 58 4.48 4.68 4.24
N SER A 59 5.28 3.62 4.42
CA SER A 59 6.24 3.19 3.39
C SER A 59 5.55 2.70 2.12
N ILE A 60 4.43 1.98 2.23
CA ILE A 60 3.65 1.52 1.08
C ILE A 60 3.08 2.73 0.32
N ILE A 61 2.36 3.61 1.03
CA ILE A 61 1.71 4.78 0.43
C ILE A 61 2.75 5.71 -0.22
N ALA A 62 3.86 5.99 0.48
CA ALA A 62 4.93 6.82 -0.05
C ALA A 62 5.56 6.22 -1.32
N THR A 63 5.83 4.92 -1.34
CA THR A 63 6.41 4.24 -2.50
C THR A 63 5.46 4.26 -3.69
N VAL A 64 4.17 3.97 -3.47
CA VAL A 64 3.16 4.03 -4.53
C VAL A 64 3.03 5.46 -5.07
N PHE A 65 3.02 6.46 -4.18
CA PHE A 65 2.94 7.87 -4.57
C PHE A 65 4.13 8.28 -5.45
N VAL A 66 5.35 8.00 -4.99
CA VAL A 66 6.59 8.36 -5.71
C VAL A 66 6.66 7.65 -7.06
N PHE A 67 6.44 6.33 -7.08
CA PHE A 67 6.57 5.54 -8.30
C PHE A 67 5.46 5.86 -9.32
N SER A 68 4.22 5.99 -8.87
CA SER A 68 3.10 6.42 -9.71
C SER A 68 3.28 7.86 -10.21
N GLY A 69 3.83 8.76 -9.35
CA GLY A 69 4.19 10.12 -9.73
C GLY A 69 5.25 10.19 -10.80
N LEU A 70 6.32 9.40 -10.69
CA LEU A 70 7.36 9.30 -11.72
C LEU A 70 6.80 8.79 -13.06
N MET A 71 5.91 7.80 -13.02
CA MET A 71 5.26 7.31 -14.22
C MET A 71 4.34 8.35 -14.87
N HIS A 72 3.60 9.10 -14.07
CA HIS A 72 2.74 10.18 -14.56
C HIS A 72 3.56 11.32 -15.18
N LEU A 73 4.71 11.68 -14.60
CA LEU A 73 5.64 12.67 -15.17
C LEU A 73 6.28 12.19 -16.48
N ALA A 74 6.56 10.90 -16.61
CA ALA A 74 7.12 10.32 -17.82
C ALA A 74 6.09 10.26 -18.96
N ASN A 75 4.84 9.95 -18.63
CA ASN A 75 3.73 9.88 -19.60
C ASN A 75 2.41 10.28 -18.93
N PRO A 76 1.76 11.38 -19.37
CA PRO A 76 0.48 11.83 -18.79
C PRO A 76 -0.69 10.88 -19.06
N VAL A 77 -0.46 9.79 -19.78
CA VAL A 77 -1.44 8.70 -19.98
C VAL A 77 -1.68 7.90 -18.68
N TYR A 78 -0.72 7.90 -17.75
CA TYR A 78 -0.88 7.24 -16.46
C TYR A 78 -1.73 8.08 -15.51
N ALA A 79 -2.52 7.40 -14.68
CA ALA A 79 -3.44 8.02 -13.75
C ALA A 79 -2.73 8.91 -12.72
N ASN A 80 -3.45 9.90 -12.21
CA ASN A 80 -2.98 10.80 -11.18
C ASN A 80 -2.54 9.99 -9.92
N PRO A 81 -1.35 10.22 -9.34
CA PRO A 81 -0.85 9.44 -8.20
C PRO A 81 -1.81 9.42 -7.00
N LEU A 82 -2.52 10.51 -6.74
CA LEU A 82 -3.54 10.56 -5.69
C LEU A 82 -4.73 9.64 -5.99
N ALA A 83 -5.19 9.62 -7.24
CA ALA A 83 -6.27 8.75 -7.65
C ALA A 83 -5.87 7.26 -7.55
N VAL A 84 -4.61 6.94 -7.86
CA VAL A 84 -4.08 5.57 -7.73
C VAL A 84 -4.07 5.10 -6.28
N ILE A 85 -3.76 5.99 -5.33
CA ILE A 85 -3.74 5.66 -3.89
C ILE A 85 -5.14 5.42 -3.37
N PHE A 86 -6.10 6.28 -3.74
CA PHE A 86 -7.48 6.18 -3.26
C PHE A 86 -8.34 5.19 -4.06
N SER A 87 -7.83 4.65 -5.17
CA SER A 87 -8.55 3.67 -5.98
C SER A 87 -8.26 2.24 -5.56
N GLY A 88 -9.31 1.44 -5.48
CA GLY A 88 -9.22 0.01 -5.18
C GLY A 88 -8.72 -0.29 -3.78
N GLY A 89 -8.43 -1.57 -3.51
CA GLY A 89 -8.04 -2.09 -2.21
C GLY A 89 -6.67 -1.68 -1.67
N LEU A 90 -5.99 -0.68 -2.27
CA LEU A 90 -4.66 -0.28 -1.82
C LEU A 90 -4.67 0.25 -0.40
N MET A 91 -5.59 1.16 -0.07
CA MET A 91 -5.70 1.71 1.28
C MET A 91 -6.07 0.63 2.30
N LEU A 92 -7.05 -0.21 1.98
CA LEU A 92 -7.43 -1.34 2.83
C LEU A 92 -6.25 -2.29 3.05
N GLY A 93 -5.56 -2.67 1.98
CA GLY A 93 -4.42 -3.58 2.01
C GLY A 93 -3.23 -3.01 2.79
N ALA A 94 -2.90 -1.73 2.60
CA ALA A 94 -1.78 -1.07 3.28
C ALA A 94 -2.03 -0.89 4.78
N ILE A 95 -3.29 -0.61 5.19
CA ILE A 95 -3.64 -0.31 6.57
C ILE A 95 -3.91 -1.58 7.38
N PHE A 96 -4.68 -2.52 6.83
CA PHE A 96 -5.19 -3.65 7.59
C PHE A 96 -4.53 -4.99 7.23
N MET A 97 -4.20 -5.22 5.94
CA MET A 97 -3.65 -6.50 5.52
C MET A 97 -2.13 -6.60 5.67
N ALA A 98 -1.39 -5.53 5.31
CA ALA A 98 0.07 -5.53 5.38
C ALA A 98 0.61 -5.33 6.81
N THR A 99 -0.22 -4.93 7.75
CA THR A 99 0.16 -4.68 9.15
C THR A 99 -0.13 -5.86 10.07
N ASP A 100 -0.35 -7.04 9.51
CA ASP A 100 -0.59 -8.25 10.30
C ASP A 100 0.64 -8.63 11.14
N TYR A 101 0.41 -8.93 12.43
CA TYR A 101 1.48 -9.25 13.39
C TYR A 101 2.26 -10.53 13.05
N VAL A 102 1.60 -11.49 12.39
CA VAL A 102 2.19 -12.81 12.14
C VAL A 102 3.13 -12.79 10.94
N THR A 103 2.75 -12.04 9.92
CA THR A 103 3.43 -12.07 8.62
C THR A 103 4.36 -10.88 8.39
N SER A 104 4.25 -9.81 9.19
CA SER A 104 5.10 -8.64 9.03
C SER A 104 6.49 -8.81 9.69
N PRO A 105 7.54 -8.12 9.17
CA PRO A 105 8.88 -8.15 9.76
C PRO A 105 8.90 -7.55 11.17
N MET A 106 9.76 -8.13 12.04
CA MET A 106 9.87 -7.69 13.45
C MET A 106 10.65 -6.38 13.63
N THR A 107 11.51 -6.00 12.68
CA THR A 107 12.40 -4.84 12.81
C THR A 107 11.85 -3.64 12.06
N HIS A 108 12.01 -2.43 12.61
CA HIS A 108 11.58 -1.21 11.92
C HIS A 108 12.21 -1.04 10.53
N LYS A 109 13.48 -1.42 10.36
CA LYS A 109 14.14 -1.42 9.06
C LYS A 109 13.56 -2.47 8.12
N GLY A 110 13.26 -3.66 8.63
CA GLY A 110 12.58 -4.71 7.88
C GLY A 110 11.18 -4.28 7.43
N MET A 111 10.42 -3.59 8.31
CA MET A 111 9.10 -3.05 8.00
C MET A 111 9.14 -2.03 6.85
N LEU A 112 10.16 -1.16 6.82
CA LEU A 112 10.34 -0.19 5.74
C LEU A 112 10.65 -0.90 4.41
N ILE A 113 11.60 -1.84 4.41
CA ILE A 113 11.96 -2.64 3.21
C ILE A 113 10.72 -3.39 2.69
N TYR A 114 10.01 -4.06 3.60
CA TYR A 114 8.80 -4.79 3.30
C TYR A 114 7.74 -3.90 2.63
N GLY A 115 7.46 -2.72 3.22
CA GLY A 115 6.49 -1.78 2.68
C GLY A 115 6.89 -1.19 1.32
N VAL A 116 8.19 -0.86 1.14
CA VAL A 116 8.70 -0.38 -0.15
C VAL A 116 8.54 -1.45 -1.24
N CYS A 117 8.90 -2.71 -0.94
CA CYS A 117 8.74 -3.81 -1.89
C CYS A 117 7.28 -4.07 -2.25
N ILE A 118 6.36 -4.04 -1.27
CA ILE A 118 4.92 -4.16 -1.53
C ILE A 118 4.44 -3.04 -2.44
N GLY A 119 4.80 -1.78 -2.14
CA GLY A 119 4.43 -0.64 -2.94
C GLY A 119 4.89 -0.76 -4.40
N LEU A 120 6.15 -1.13 -4.61
CA LEU A 120 6.71 -1.37 -5.96
C LEU A 120 5.98 -2.49 -6.69
N LEU A 121 5.82 -3.65 -6.06
CA LEU A 121 5.13 -4.79 -6.66
C LEU A 121 3.68 -4.44 -7.02
N THR A 122 2.99 -3.70 -6.15
CA THR A 122 1.61 -3.29 -6.41
C THR A 122 1.51 -2.43 -7.66
N VAL A 123 2.38 -1.43 -7.82
CA VAL A 123 2.37 -0.57 -9.01
C VAL A 123 2.76 -1.36 -10.26
N ILE A 124 3.72 -2.27 -10.17
CA ILE A 124 4.13 -3.14 -11.29
C ILE A 124 2.96 -4.04 -11.71
N ILE A 125 2.32 -4.73 -10.76
CA ILE A 125 1.21 -5.64 -11.06
C ILE A 125 0.02 -4.86 -11.64
N ARG A 126 -0.29 -3.68 -11.12
CA ARG A 126 -1.38 -2.84 -11.62
C ARG A 126 -1.15 -2.36 -13.05
N ASN A 127 0.08 -1.99 -13.41
CA ASN A 127 0.38 -1.45 -14.74
C ASN A 127 0.63 -2.53 -15.80
N TRP A 128 1.32 -3.62 -15.44
CA TRP A 128 1.71 -4.67 -16.37
C TRP A 128 1.03 -6.02 -16.11
N GLY A 129 0.50 -6.24 -14.92
CA GLY A 129 -0.20 -7.48 -14.57
C GLY A 129 -1.59 -7.61 -15.19
N SER A 130 -2.15 -8.81 -15.18
CA SER A 130 -3.51 -9.10 -15.63
C SER A 130 -4.58 -8.85 -14.56
N TYR A 131 -4.16 -8.61 -13.32
CA TYR A 131 -5.06 -8.46 -12.18
C TYR A 131 -5.31 -6.98 -11.87
N PRO A 132 -6.57 -6.55 -11.69
CA PRO A 132 -6.92 -5.18 -11.36
C PRO A 132 -6.46 -4.78 -9.96
N GLU A 133 -6.42 -5.72 -9.01
CA GLU A 133 -5.99 -5.53 -7.64
C GLU A 133 -4.63 -6.19 -7.39
N GLY A 134 -3.56 -5.44 -7.60
CA GLY A 134 -2.20 -5.93 -7.37
C GLY A 134 -1.81 -6.06 -5.90
N MET A 135 -2.56 -5.41 -4.98
CA MET A 135 -2.16 -5.27 -3.58
C MET A 135 -2.15 -6.60 -2.83
N SER A 136 -3.18 -7.41 -2.97
CA SER A 136 -3.29 -8.72 -2.31
C SER A 136 -2.18 -9.67 -2.73
N PHE A 137 -1.85 -9.70 -4.03
CA PHE A 137 -0.76 -10.52 -4.55
C PHE A 137 0.61 -10.01 -4.11
N ALA A 138 0.81 -8.70 -4.06
CA ALA A 138 2.05 -8.11 -3.57
C ALA A 138 2.31 -8.48 -2.11
N ILE A 139 1.28 -8.41 -1.26
CA ILE A 139 1.37 -8.81 0.15
C ILE A 139 1.68 -10.30 0.26
N LEU A 140 0.98 -11.16 -0.49
CA LEU A 140 1.19 -12.60 -0.47
C LEU A 140 2.63 -12.97 -0.82
N ILE A 141 3.16 -12.38 -1.90
CA ILE A 141 4.55 -12.60 -2.33
C ILE A 141 5.52 -12.14 -1.24
N MET A 142 5.32 -10.93 -0.70
CA MET A 142 6.22 -10.39 0.31
C MET A 142 6.14 -11.12 1.65
N ASN A 143 5.02 -11.70 2.01
CA ASN A 143 4.88 -12.57 3.18
C ASN A 143 5.78 -13.81 3.06
N ALA A 144 5.91 -14.38 1.87
CA ALA A 144 6.85 -15.48 1.61
C ALA A 144 8.32 -15.05 1.79
N PHE A 145 8.65 -13.78 1.53
CA PHE A 145 10.00 -13.23 1.72
C PHE A 145 10.28 -12.69 3.14
N THR A 146 9.27 -12.57 4.00
CA THR A 146 9.43 -12.06 5.38
C THR A 146 10.45 -12.84 6.20
N PRO A 147 10.54 -14.20 6.17
CA PRO A 147 11.57 -14.93 6.88
C PRO A 147 12.99 -14.55 6.41
N LEU A 148 13.15 -14.29 5.11
CA LEU A 148 14.42 -13.85 4.54
C LEU A 148 14.80 -12.47 5.07
N ILE A 149 13.87 -11.52 5.06
CA ILE A 149 14.07 -10.17 5.62
C ILE A 149 14.48 -10.26 7.09
N ASN A 150 13.81 -11.07 7.90
CA ASN A 150 14.12 -11.25 9.31
C ASN A 150 15.48 -11.91 9.55
N THR A 151 15.97 -12.71 8.60
CA THR A 151 17.32 -13.32 8.68
C THR A 151 18.43 -12.30 8.43
N TYR A 152 18.23 -11.39 7.48
CA TYR A 152 19.23 -10.37 7.14
C TYR A 152 19.15 -9.15 8.06
N VAL A 153 17.94 -8.74 8.45
CA VAL A 153 17.70 -7.57 9.32
C VAL A 153 17.34 -8.06 10.72
N LYS A 154 18.32 -8.65 11.42
CA LYS A 154 18.10 -9.20 12.77
C LYS A 154 17.82 -8.09 13.79
N PRO A 155 16.84 -8.26 14.70
CA PRO A 155 16.69 -7.40 15.85
C PRO A 155 17.92 -7.53 16.76
N LYS A 156 18.30 -6.46 17.45
CA LYS A 156 19.37 -6.53 18.46
C LYS A 156 18.96 -7.52 19.54
N ARG A 157 19.84 -8.48 19.84
CA ARG A 157 19.61 -9.44 20.91
C ARG A 157 19.66 -8.74 22.27
N PHE A 158 18.83 -9.17 23.20
CA PHE A 158 18.90 -8.70 24.58
C PHE A 158 20.31 -9.00 25.15
N GLY A 159 20.98 -7.98 25.70
CA GLY A 159 22.31 -8.15 26.31
C GLY A 159 23.52 -7.91 25.38
N GLU A 160 23.34 -7.71 24.08
CA GLU A 160 24.45 -7.27 23.22
C GLU A 160 24.81 -5.81 23.49
N LYS A 161 26.00 -5.56 24.02
CA LYS A 161 26.58 -4.22 24.13
C LYS A 161 26.76 -3.64 22.72
N PRO A 162 26.46 -2.35 22.50
CA PRO A 162 26.69 -1.73 21.21
C PRO A 162 28.18 -1.84 20.87
N ALA A 163 28.51 -2.42 19.71
CA ALA A 163 29.88 -2.43 19.23
C ALA A 163 30.36 -0.98 19.14
N LYS A 164 31.35 -0.62 19.97
CA LYS A 164 32.05 0.67 19.84
C LYS A 164 32.65 0.71 18.42
N LYS A 165 32.20 1.70 17.64
CA LYS A 165 32.90 2.15 16.45
C LYS A 165 34.13 2.92 16.87
#